data_4a062b4cf3a35e9f37541431ea94eeb7
#
_entry.id   4a062b4cf3a35e9f37541431ea94eeb7
#
_cell.length_a   1.000
_cell.length_b   1.000
_cell.length_c   1.000
_cell.angle_alpha   90.00
_cell.angle_beta   90.00
_cell.angle_gamma   90.00
#
_symmetry.space_group_name_H-M   'P 1'
#
loop_
_entity.id
_entity.type
_entity.pdbx_description
1 polymer ?
#
loop_
_entity_poly.entity_id
_entity_poly.type
_entity_poly.pdbx_seq_one_letter_code
_entity_poly.pdbx_strand_id
1 'polypeptide(L)'
;NDKVSLGNQPTGVPGLDTLLGGGLSEFSFNLIAGAPGTGKTTLAHQIMFALAGPHKKALFFTVLGEPPLKMLRYQQQYSFFDIDKVGSCIRYVNLAENLRTGDFSGVLERISKEVESFAPGLVFVDSFRSVIQTARSGNEGISDLQHFVQELGTRMTSWQATTFLIGEYAPAEAEAN
;
A
#
# COMPACT_ATOMS: atom_id res chain seq x y z
N ASN A 1 -31.10 -14.61 -8.24
CA ASN A 1 -30.33 -13.65 -7.43
C ASN A 1 -28.95 -14.27 -7.16
N ASP A 2 -28.08 -14.20 -8.16
CA ASP A 2 -26.68 -14.58 -7.98
C ASP A 2 -26.01 -13.49 -7.12
N LYS A 3 -25.86 -13.79 -5.83
CA LYS A 3 -25.03 -12.97 -4.94
C LYS A 3 -23.59 -13.14 -5.43
N VAL A 4 -22.98 -12.07 -5.91
CA VAL A 4 -21.52 -12.03 -6.13
C VAL A 4 -20.87 -12.25 -4.76
N SER A 5 -20.29 -13.43 -4.55
CA SER A 5 -19.49 -13.67 -3.36
C SER A 5 -18.08 -13.16 -3.65
N LEU A 6 -17.66 -12.12 -2.93
CA LEU A 6 -16.25 -11.73 -2.91
C LEU A 6 -15.46 -12.87 -2.28
N GLY A 7 -14.41 -13.31 -2.96
CA GLY A 7 -13.50 -14.32 -2.44
C GLY A 7 -12.71 -13.77 -1.26
N ASN A 8 -12.34 -14.65 -0.32
CA ASN A 8 -11.34 -14.35 0.68
C ASN A 8 -9.96 -14.68 0.13
N GLN A 9 -9.03 -13.76 0.30
CA GLN A 9 -7.65 -13.89 -0.13
C GLN A 9 -6.77 -14.16 1.09
N PRO A 10 -6.15 -15.37 1.21
CA PRO A 10 -5.20 -15.64 2.27
C PRO A 10 -4.04 -14.64 2.23
N THR A 11 -3.57 -14.19 3.38
CA THR A 11 -2.42 -13.27 3.47
C THR A 11 -1.08 -13.97 3.27
N GLY A 12 -1.03 -15.28 3.45
CA GLY A 12 0.20 -16.06 3.47
C GLY A 12 1.04 -15.87 4.74
N VAL A 13 0.52 -15.14 5.73
CA VAL A 13 1.17 -14.93 7.03
C VAL A 13 0.63 -15.96 8.02
N PRO A 14 1.49 -16.83 8.59
CA PRO A 14 1.05 -17.86 9.53
C PRO A 14 0.24 -17.30 10.70
N GLY A 15 -0.93 -17.85 10.95
CA GLY A 15 -1.84 -17.43 12.03
C GLY A 15 -2.72 -16.22 11.73
N LEU A 16 -2.32 -15.34 10.80
CA LEU A 16 -3.10 -14.14 10.49
C LEU A 16 -4.41 -14.49 9.78
N ASP A 17 -4.39 -15.42 8.84
CA ASP A 17 -5.59 -15.83 8.10
C ASP A 17 -6.65 -16.44 9.02
N THR A 18 -6.22 -17.15 10.06
CA THR A 18 -7.13 -17.69 11.08
C THR A 18 -7.83 -16.56 11.87
N LEU A 19 -7.07 -15.53 12.25
CA LEU A 19 -7.61 -14.34 12.92
C LEU A 19 -8.58 -13.55 12.05
N LEU A 20 -8.32 -13.53 10.74
CA LEU A 20 -9.14 -12.83 9.75
C LEU A 20 -10.32 -13.66 9.22
N GLY A 21 -10.52 -14.88 9.74
CA GLY A 21 -11.61 -15.74 9.28
C GLY A 21 -11.44 -16.29 7.86
N GLY A 22 -10.19 -16.48 7.42
CA GLY A 22 -9.84 -17.05 6.11
C GLY A 22 -9.06 -16.14 5.19
N GLY A 23 -8.75 -14.93 5.64
CA GLY A 23 -7.99 -13.96 4.86
C GLY A 23 -8.69 -12.62 4.70
N LEU A 24 -8.21 -11.80 3.76
CA LEU A 24 -8.77 -10.50 3.42
C LEU A 24 -9.79 -10.62 2.30
N SER A 25 -10.78 -9.74 2.28
CA SER A 25 -11.69 -9.67 1.13
C SER A 25 -10.94 -9.19 -0.12
N GLU A 26 -11.20 -9.82 -1.26
CA GLU A 26 -10.67 -9.35 -2.53
C GLU A 26 -11.14 -7.92 -2.82
N PHE A 27 -10.27 -7.15 -3.47
CA PHE A 27 -10.50 -5.74 -3.83
C PHE A 27 -10.76 -4.81 -2.63
N SER A 28 -10.44 -5.27 -1.42
CA SER A 28 -10.61 -4.46 -0.21
C SER A 28 -9.51 -3.41 -0.06
N PHE A 29 -9.81 -2.40 0.73
CA PHE A 29 -8.89 -1.35 1.14
C PHE A 29 -8.49 -1.62 2.59
N ASN A 30 -7.20 -1.86 2.84
CA ASN A 30 -6.70 -2.32 4.12
C ASN A 30 -5.70 -1.32 4.70
N LEU A 31 -5.79 -1.08 6.00
CA LEU A 31 -4.84 -0.23 6.71
C LEU A 31 -3.96 -1.10 7.63
N ILE A 32 -2.64 -1.00 7.46
CA ILE A 32 -1.66 -1.57 8.37
C ILE A 32 -1.14 -0.42 9.24
N ALA A 33 -1.59 -0.36 10.49
CA ALA A 33 -1.31 0.74 11.39
C ALA A 33 -0.53 0.27 12.63
N GLY A 34 0.29 1.14 13.17
CA GLY A 34 1.05 0.89 14.40
C GLY A 34 2.15 1.94 14.64
N ALA A 35 2.77 1.89 15.82
CA ALA A 35 3.88 2.76 16.17
C ALA A 35 5.10 2.54 15.25
N PRO A 36 6.02 3.51 15.13
CA PRO A 36 7.28 3.30 14.44
C PRO A 36 8.03 2.07 14.96
N GLY A 37 8.64 1.31 14.04
CA GLY A 37 9.45 0.13 14.39
C GLY A 37 8.66 -1.13 14.77
N THR A 38 7.32 -1.16 14.59
CA THR A 38 6.49 -2.33 14.91
C THR A 38 6.43 -3.39 13.80
N GLY A 39 7.22 -3.24 12.74
CA GLY A 39 7.31 -4.24 11.67
C GLY A 39 6.22 -4.14 10.58
N LYS A 40 5.53 -3.01 10.46
CA LYS A 40 4.48 -2.79 9.45
C LYS A 40 4.96 -3.02 8.03
N THR A 41 6.09 -2.42 7.67
CA THR A 41 6.70 -2.56 6.34
C THR A 41 7.10 -4.01 6.06
N THR A 42 7.62 -4.71 7.07
CA THR A 42 7.97 -6.14 6.96
C THR A 42 6.73 -7.00 6.78
N LEU A 43 5.66 -6.75 7.52
CA LEU A 43 4.37 -7.44 7.35
C LEU A 43 3.81 -7.23 5.94
N ALA A 44 3.80 -5.98 5.46
CA ALA A 44 3.35 -5.66 4.11
C ALA A 44 4.15 -6.40 3.05
N HIS A 45 5.49 -6.48 3.18
CA HIS A 45 6.35 -7.23 2.28
C HIS A 45 6.07 -8.73 2.34
N GLN A 46 5.86 -9.30 3.52
CA GLN A 46 5.53 -10.71 3.67
C GLN A 46 4.23 -11.07 2.94
N ILE A 47 3.19 -10.26 3.10
CA ILE A 47 1.93 -10.41 2.37
C ILE A 47 2.16 -10.29 0.87
N MET A 48 2.89 -9.27 0.43
CA MET A 48 3.17 -9.02 -0.98
C MET A 48 3.92 -10.17 -1.65
N PHE A 49 5.00 -10.65 -1.04
CA PHE A 49 5.77 -11.77 -1.59
C PHE A 49 5.00 -13.09 -1.58
N ALA A 50 4.11 -13.29 -0.61
CA ALA A 50 3.24 -14.48 -0.58
C ALA A 50 2.20 -14.46 -1.71
N LEU A 51 1.60 -13.31 -2.00
CA LEU A 51 0.47 -13.19 -2.91
C LEU A 51 0.87 -12.84 -4.35
N ALA A 52 1.96 -12.10 -4.55
CA ALA A 52 2.39 -11.66 -5.87
C ALA A 52 2.83 -12.84 -6.75
N GLY A 53 2.41 -12.80 -8.00
CA GLY A 53 2.74 -13.78 -9.02
C GLY A 53 2.43 -13.24 -10.42
N PRO A 54 2.63 -14.07 -11.48
CA PRO A 54 2.41 -13.63 -12.86
C PRO A 54 0.98 -13.18 -13.16
N HIS A 55 0.00 -13.75 -12.45
CA HIS A 55 -1.43 -13.42 -12.61
C HIS A 55 -1.95 -12.40 -11.60
N LYS A 56 -1.13 -12.04 -10.61
CA LYS A 56 -1.46 -11.07 -9.57
C LYS A 56 -0.21 -10.25 -9.24
N LYS A 57 0.04 -9.24 -10.05
CA LYS A 57 1.19 -8.35 -9.89
C LYS A 57 0.99 -7.40 -8.73
N ALA A 58 2.07 -6.92 -8.13
CA ALA A 58 2.06 -5.98 -7.04
C ALA A 58 2.83 -4.71 -7.38
N LEU A 59 2.23 -3.55 -7.08
CA LEU A 59 2.89 -2.25 -7.06
C LEU A 59 3.11 -1.82 -5.61
N PHE A 60 4.34 -1.44 -5.31
CA PHE A 60 4.72 -0.89 -4.01
C PHE A 60 5.18 0.56 -4.17
N PHE A 61 4.33 1.49 -3.74
CA PHE A 61 4.66 2.91 -3.73
C PHE A 61 5.38 3.27 -2.44
N THR A 62 6.56 3.87 -2.58
CA THR A 62 7.35 4.40 -1.47
C THR A 62 7.30 5.92 -1.46
N VAL A 63 7.31 6.50 -0.27
CA VAL A 63 7.37 7.96 -0.06
C VAL A 63 8.64 8.38 0.68
N LEU A 64 9.58 7.45 0.84
CA LEU A 64 10.86 7.72 1.47
C LEU A 64 11.81 8.41 0.48
N GLY A 65 12.54 9.41 0.96
CA GLY A 65 13.63 10.04 0.21
C GLY A 65 14.83 9.10 -0.03
N GLU A 66 14.74 7.84 0.37
CA GLU A 66 15.75 6.82 0.19
C GLU A 66 15.44 5.95 -1.03
N PRO A 67 16.49 5.50 -1.77
CA PRO A 67 16.29 4.60 -2.88
C PRO A 67 15.60 3.29 -2.45
N PRO A 68 14.68 2.73 -3.25
CA PRO A 68 14.05 1.43 -2.99
C PRO A 68 15.05 0.30 -2.73
N LEU A 69 16.25 0.39 -3.26
CA LEU A 69 17.33 -0.58 -3.07
C LEU A 69 17.72 -0.79 -1.59
N LYS A 70 17.66 0.25 -0.76
CA LYS A 70 17.99 0.11 0.68
C LYS A 70 16.92 -0.72 1.40
N MET A 71 15.66 -0.46 1.10
CA MET A 71 14.54 -1.23 1.63
C MET A 71 14.62 -2.68 1.16
N LEU A 72 14.89 -2.93 -0.11
CA LEU A 72 15.09 -4.29 -0.66
C LEU A 72 16.22 -5.05 0.04
N ARG A 73 17.35 -4.39 0.29
CA ARG A 73 18.47 -5.01 1.04
C ARG A 73 18.06 -5.46 2.43
N TYR A 74 17.25 -4.67 3.12
CA TYR A 74 16.74 -5.04 4.43
C TYR A 74 15.79 -6.25 4.35
N GLN A 75 14.91 -6.30 3.35
CA GLN A 75 13.94 -7.38 3.18
C GLN A 75 14.59 -8.71 2.75
N GLN A 76 15.76 -8.68 2.10
CA GLN A 76 16.48 -9.88 1.65
C GLN A 76 16.87 -10.83 2.78
N GLN A 77 16.95 -10.35 4.02
CA GLN A 77 17.27 -11.19 5.18
C GLN A 77 16.13 -12.12 5.60
N TYR A 78 14.91 -11.90 5.11
CA TYR A 78 13.75 -12.70 5.48
C TYR A 78 13.50 -13.85 4.53
N SER A 79 13.02 -14.97 5.06
CA SER A 79 12.75 -16.19 4.30
C SER A 79 11.64 -16.05 3.25
N PHE A 80 10.74 -15.06 3.38
CA PHE A 80 9.71 -14.82 2.39
C PHE A 80 10.21 -14.10 1.13
N PHE A 81 11.41 -13.52 1.18
CA PHE A 81 11.94 -12.74 0.06
C PHE A 81 12.30 -13.64 -1.12
N ASP A 82 11.81 -13.27 -2.30
CA ASP A 82 12.09 -13.93 -3.57
C ASP A 82 12.51 -12.90 -4.60
N ILE A 83 13.80 -12.89 -4.93
CA ILE A 83 14.38 -11.94 -5.87
C ILE A 83 13.79 -12.06 -7.29
N ASP A 84 13.37 -13.27 -7.68
CA ASP A 84 12.84 -13.53 -9.03
C ASP A 84 11.48 -12.85 -9.25
N LYS A 85 10.77 -12.52 -8.16
CA LYS A 85 9.53 -11.74 -8.21
C LYS A 85 9.76 -10.25 -8.44
N VAL A 86 10.92 -9.73 -8.01
CA VAL A 86 11.25 -8.30 -8.16
C VAL A 86 11.54 -7.97 -9.62
N GLY A 87 10.82 -7.02 -10.16
CA GLY A 87 10.89 -6.64 -11.58
C GLY A 87 9.98 -7.45 -12.51
N SER A 88 9.69 -8.71 -12.18
CA SER A 88 8.79 -9.56 -12.96
C SER A 88 7.31 -9.34 -12.60
N CYS A 89 6.96 -9.50 -11.33
CA CYS A 89 5.61 -9.32 -10.83
C CYS A 89 5.48 -8.35 -9.65
N ILE A 90 6.60 -7.87 -9.11
CA ILE A 90 6.65 -6.81 -8.08
C ILE A 90 7.42 -5.61 -8.64
N ARG A 91 6.81 -4.44 -8.60
CA ARG A 91 7.44 -3.17 -9.01
C ARG A 91 7.38 -2.16 -7.88
N TYR A 92 8.51 -1.49 -7.63
CA TYR A 92 8.61 -0.38 -6.68
C TYR A 92 8.60 0.95 -7.40
N VAL A 93 7.81 1.91 -6.90
CA VAL A 93 7.71 3.27 -7.43
C VAL A 93 7.90 4.27 -6.31
N ASN A 94 8.83 5.20 -6.46
CA ASN A 94 9.09 6.26 -5.49
C ASN A 94 8.25 7.50 -5.83
N LEU A 95 7.40 7.93 -4.90
CA LEU A 95 6.54 9.12 -5.01
C LEU A 95 7.12 10.37 -4.33
N ALA A 96 8.34 10.28 -3.75
CA ALA A 96 8.92 11.37 -2.96
C ALA A 96 9.01 12.69 -3.74
N GLU A 97 9.34 12.66 -5.02
CA GLU A 97 9.41 13.87 -5.84
C GLU A 97 8.04 14.50 -6.08
N ASN A 98 7.02 13.68 -6.38
CA ASN A 98 5.66 14.17 -6.59
C ASN A 98 5.09 14.80 -5.32
N LEU A 99 5.40 14.23 -4.14
CA LEU A 99 4.97 14.77 -2.86
C LEU A 99 5.71 16.05 -2.47
N ARG A 100 6.98 16.22 -2.87
CA ARG A 100 7.77 17.42 -2.58
C ARG A 100 7.17 18.69 -3.18
N THR A 101 6.46 18.58 -4.27
CA THR A 101 5.77 19.71 -4.92
C THR A 101 4.46 20.09 -4.24
N GLY A 102 3.98 19.29 -3.26
CA GLY A 102 2.71 19.51 -2.57
C GLY A 102 1.47 19.30 -3.45
N ASP A 103 1.64 18.73 -4.63
CA ASP A 103 0.57 18.52 -5.60
C ASP A 103 -0.04 17.11 -5.47
N PHE A 104 -1.15 17.00 -4.74
CA PHE A 104 -1.88 15.75 -4.61
C PHE A 104 -2.47 15.25 -5.92
N SER A 105 -2.85 16.14 -6.81
CA SER A 105 -3.36 15.77 -8.13
C SER A 105 -2.27 15.07 -8.94
N GLY A 106 -1.05 15.59 -8.91
CA GLY A 106 0.12 14.96 -9.54
C GLY A 106 0.48 13.60 -8.94
N VAL A 107 0.31 13.42 -7.62
CA VAL A 107 0.50 12.13 -6.95
C VAL A 107 -0.54 11.11 -7.43
N LEU A 108 -1.82 11.49 -7.45
CA LEU A 108 -2.90 10.63 -7.95
C LEU A 108 -2.71 10.26 -9.42
N GLU A 109 -2.31 11.20 -10.25
CA GLU A 109 -2.03 10.97 -11.66
C GLU A 109 -0.88 9.99 -11.85
N ARG A 110 0.21 10.14 -11.07
CA ARG A 110 1.34 9.21 -11.09
C ARG A 110 0.92 7.81 -10.68
N ILE A 111 0.17 7.66 -9.59
CA ILE A 111 -0.37 6.37 -9.14
C ILE A 111 -1.24 5.76 -10.24
N SER A 112 -2.16 6.52 -10.81
CA SER A 112 -3.06 6.06 -11.88
C SER A 112 -2.28 5.54 -13.07
N LYS A 113 -1.30 6.30 -13.55
CA LYS A 113 -0.45 5.93 -14.69
C LYS A 113 0.30 4.63 -14.45
N GLU A 114 0.86 4.44 -13.26
CA GLU A 114 1.58 3.22 -12.91
C GLU A 114 0.64 2.01 -12.82
N VAL A 115 -0.54 2.19 -12.21
CA VAL A 115 -1.56 1.14 -12.11
C VAL A 115 -2.08 0.74 -13.50
N GLU A 116 -2.39 1.69 -14.35
CA GLU A 116 -2.87 1.42 -15.72
C GLU A 116 -1.82 0.71 -16.56
N SER A 117 -0.55 1.10 -16.44
CA SER A 117 0.54 0.50 -17.22
C SER A 117 0.94 -0.89 -16.75
N PHE A 118 0.85 -1.16 -15.45
CA PHE A 118 1.32 -2.42 -14.84
C PHE A 118 0.18 -3.42 -14.59
N ALA A 119 -1.06 -2.93 -14.48
CA ALA A 119 -2.26 -3.70 -14.18
C ALA A 119 -2.09 -4.62 -12.94
N PRO A 120 -1.76 -4.06 -11.75
CA PRO A 120 -1.55 -4.85 -10.55
C PRO A 120 -2.88 -5.35 -9.96
N GLY A 121 -2.84 -6.50 -9.29
CA GLY A 121 -3.91 -6.97 -8.42
C GLY A 121 -3.72 -6.57 -6.96
N LEU A 122 -2.51 -6.11 -6.61
CA LEU A 122 -2.11 -5.69 -5.27
C LEU A 122 -1.41 -4.33 -5.34
N VAL A 123 -1.81 -3.40 -4.46
CA VAL A 123 -1.20 -2.08 -4.35
C VAL A 123 -0.86 -1.79 -2.90
N PHE A 124 0.38 -1.37 -2.66
CA PHE A 124 0.89 -0.99 -1.33
C PHE A 124 1.36 0.45 -1.36
N VAL A 125 1.09 1.21 -0.31
CA VAL A 125 1.58 2.59 -0.13
C VAL A 125 2.24 2.69 1.24
N ASP A 126 3.55 2.91 1.28
CA ASP A 126 4.35 3.09 2.49
C ASP A 126 5.17 4.39 2.42
N SER A 127 4.96 5.38 3.21
CA SER A 127 3.99 5.42 4.31
C SER A 127 2.92 6.48 4.00
N PHE A 128 1.70 6.16 4.33
CA PHE A 128 0.58 7.08 4.15
C PHE A 128 0.71 8.35 5.03
N ARG A 129 1.37 8.24 6.19
CA ARG A 129 1.66 9.39 7.05
C ARG A 129 2.49 10.46 6.34
N SER A 130 3.45 10.07 5.50
CA SER A 130 4.25 11.03 4.73
C SER A 130 3.39 11.82 3.75
N VAL A 131 2.36 11.20 3.18
CA VAL A 131 1.36 11.88 2.34
C VAL A 131 0.57 12.90 3.16
N ILE A 132 0.11 12.50 4.37
CA ILE A 132 -0.62 13.38 5.29
C ILE A 132 0.23 14.56 5.75
N GLN A 133 1.50 14.33 6.09
CA GLN A 133 2.40 15.40 6.55
C GLN A 133 2.67 16.43 5.45
N THR A 134 2.83 15.98 4.22
CA THR A 134 3.00 16.88 3.07
C THR A 134 1.74 17.73 2.84
N ALA A 135 0.55 17.16 3.00
CA ALA A 135 -0.70 17.88 2.93
C ALA A 135 -0.81 19.00 3.98
N ARG A 136 -0.38 18.69 5.21
CA ARG A 136 -0.44 19.66 6.33
C ARG A 136 0.58 20.80 6.21
N SER A 137 1.67 20.61 5.51
CA SER A 137 2.70 21.63 5.28
C SER A 137 2.38 22.57 4.11
N GLY A 138 1.42 22.21 3.26
CA GLY A 138 0.88 23.06 2.21
C GLY A 138 -0.27 23.93 2.73
N ASN A 139 -0.56 25.03 2.05
CA ASN A 139 -1.73 25.90 2.34
C ASN A 139 -3.08 25.22 2.00
N GLU A 140 -3.05 24.01 1.49
CA GLU A 140 -4.19 23.19 1.11
C GLU A 140 -4.56 22.32 2.31
N GLY A 141 -5.78 22.46 2.81
CA GLY A 141 -6.16 21.98 4.13
C GLY A 141 -6.55 20.50 4.18
N ILE A 142 -7.07 20.07 5.34
CA ILE A 142 -7.58 18.72 5.64
C ILE A 142 -8.61 18.23 4.60
N SER A 143 -9.34 19.13 3.94
CA SER A 143 -10.29 18.81 2.86
C SER A 143 -9.63 18.15 1.66
N ASP A 144 -8.41 18.56 1.30
CA ASP A 144 -7.72 18.02 0.13
C ASP A 144 -7.17 16.61 0.38
N LEU A 145 -6.78 16.36 1.63
CA LEU A 145 -6.40 15.01 2.05
C LEU A 145 -7.60 14.05 2.03
N GLN A 146 -8.75 14.47 2.55
CA GLN A 146 -9.97 13.66 2.51
C GLN A 146 -10.38 13.38 1.06
N HIS A 147 -10.32 14.38 0.21
CA HIS A 147 -10.58 14.23 -1.21
C HIS A 147 -9.59 13.27 -1.87
N PHE A 148 -8.29 13.41 -1.57
CA PHE A 148 -7.25 12.51 -2.06
C PHE A 148 -7.51 11.04 -1.68
N VAL A 149 -7.82 10.77 -0.40
CA VAL A 149 -8.12 9.40 0.08
C VAL A 149 -9.35 8.83 -0.60
N GLN A 150 -10.38 9.64 -0.74
CA GLN A 150 -11.64 9.25 -1.37
C GLN A 150 -11.44 8.94 -2.86
N GLU A 151 -10.73 9.78 -3.58
CA GLU A 151 -10.36 9.57 -4.99
C GLU A 151 -9.48 8.31 -5.15
N LEU A 152 -8.47 8.14 -4.29
CA LEU A 152 -7.61 6.97 -4.31
C LEU A 152 -8.43 5.68 -4.09
N GLY A 153 -9.30 5.65 -3.09
CA GLY A 153 -10.17 4.52 -2.80
C GLY A 153 -11.11 4.18 -3.97
N THR A 154 -11.70 5.19 -4.57
CA THR A 154 -12.58 5.04 -5.74
C THR A 154 -11.83 4.45 -6.94
N ARG A 155 -10.64 4.97 -7.23
CA ARG A 155 -9.79 4.48 -8.35
C ARG A 155 -9.32 3.05 -8.09
N MET A 156 -8.83 2.75 -6.89
CA MET A 156 -8.36 1.40 -6.53
C MET A 156 -9.47 0.36 -6.63
N THR A 157 -10.68 0.70 -6.22
CA THR A 157 -11.85 -0.18 -6.38
C THR A 157 -12.18 -0.42 -7.85
N SER A 158 -12.14 0.63 -8.68
CA SER A 158 -12.41 0.51 -10.13
C SER A 158 -11.37 -0.34 -10.86
N TRP A 159 -10.13 -0.37 -10.39
CA TRP A 159 -9.06 -1.20 -10.96
C TRP A 159 -9.06 -2.65 -10.43
N GLN A 160 -9.99 -3.00 -9.54
CA GLN A 160 -10.05 -4.34 -8.92
C GLN A 160 -8.73 -4.74 -8.24
N ALA A 161 -8.08 -3.80 -7.58
CA ALA A 161 -6.85 -4.02 -6.83
C ALA A 161 -7.15 -4.09 -5.33
N THR A 162 -6.55 -5.08 -4.65
CA THR A 162 -6.52 -5.11 -3.19
C THR A 162 -5.42 -4.15 -2.72
N THR A 163 -5.79 -3.17 -1.90
CA THR A 163 -4.91 -2.05 -1.54
C THR A 163 -4.55 -2.09 -0.06
N PHE A 164 -3.28 -1.84 0.23
CA PHE A 164 -2.73 -1.77 1.58
C PHE A 164 -2.09 -0.41 1.80
N LEU A 165 -2.59 0.36 2.77
CA LEU A 165 -1.96 1.57 3.25
C LEU A 165 -1.18 1.27 4.53
N ILE A 166 0.09 1.63 4.56
CA ILE A 166 0.93 1.49 5.74
C ILE A 166 1.03 2.86 6.42
N GLY A 167 0.56 2.94 7.65
CA GLY A 167 0.51 4.18 8.41
C GLY A 167 1.14 4.07 9.79
N GLU A 168 1.82 5.14 10.22
CA GLU A 168 2.29 5.30 11.57
C GLU A 168 1.30 6.15 12.35
N TYR A 169 0.85 5.63 13.50
CA TYR A 169 0.00 6.35 14.44
C TYR A 169 0.70 6.40 15.80
N ALA A 170 0.78 7.60 16.39
CA ALA A 170 1.15 7.74 17.79
C ALA A 170 -0.04 7.31 18.67
N PRO A 171 0.19 6.69 19.85
CA PRO A 171 -0.88 6.25 20.76
C PRO A 171 -1.89 7.33 21.11
N ALA A 172 -1.45 8.60 21.21
CA ALA A 172 -2.31 9.76 21.48
C ALA A 172 -3.26 10.13 20.34
N GLU A 173 -3.00 9.65 19.11
CA GLU A 173 -3.87 9.88 17.93
C GLU A 173 -4.92 8.78 17.78
N ALA A 174 -4.69 7.61 18.38
CA ALA A 174 -5.63 6.49 18.38
C ALA A 174 -6.80 6.65 19.37
N GLU A 175 -6.62 7.49 20.42
CA GLU A 175 -7.64 7.77 21.42
C GLU A 175 -8.59 8.93 21.03
N ALA A 176 -8.33 9.62 19.91
CA ALA A 176 -9.06 10.81 19.49
C ALA A 176 -10.09 10.58 18.35
N ASN A 177 -10.36 9.31 17.98
CA ASN A 177 -11.34 8.97 16.95
C ASN A 177 -12.39 7.99 17.45
#